data_8f26ad3e9d18f13eb7bf87172b3aa4bd
#
_entry.id   8f26ad3e9d18f13eb7bf87172b3aa4bd
#
_cell.length_a   1.000
_cell.length_b   1.000
_cell.length_c   1.000
_cell.angle_alpha   90.00
_cell.angle_beta   90.00
_cell.angle_gamma   90.00
#
_symmetry.space_group_name_H-M   'P 1'
#
loop_
_entity.id
_entity.type
_entity.pdbx_description
1 polymer ?
#
loop_
_entity_poly.entity_id
_entity_poly.type
_entity_poly.pdbx_seq_one_letter_code
_entity_poly.pdbx_strand_id
1 'polypeptide(L)'
;QISVHDGTDDSSLPYGKLLAVAIALSKEIRRSTDKKRVGIILPPGKGGLLANIAVLFANKIPVNLNFTASQEAVESAIRQADLDKFITADPFVRKVPTFPWPPTRDLLLIERIIPAIKPAITRWFLVSKLLPTWALSLLLKLHKSGCGDDEATLLFTSGSSGEPKGVPLTHRNVLANVCQFGTRLSLPKNAGILGSLPLFPSFGC
;
A
#
# COMPACT_ATOMS: atom_id res chain seq x y z
N GLN A 1 -0.50 20.69 6.38
CA GLN A 1 -1.69 20.13 5.70
C GLN A 1 -1.86 18.67 6.08
N ILE A 2 -3.08 18.24 6.44
CA ILE A 2 -3.42 16.85 6.79
C ILE A 2 -3.59 16.09 5.50
N SER A 3 -3.02 14.87 5.41
CA SER A 3 -3.20 13.98 4.26
C SER A 3 -4.27 12.92 4.53
N VAL A 4 -4.31 12.41 5.75
CA VAL A 4 -5.25 11.37 6.18
C VAL A 4 -5.74 11.69 7.57
N HIS A 5 -7.04 11.59 7.75
CA HIS A 5 -7.68 11.54 9.06
C HIS A 5 -8.27 10.15 9.23
N ASP A 6 -7.84 9.44 10.26
CA ASP A 6 -8.29 8.06 10.52
C ASP A 6 -9.36 8.08 11.62
N GLY A 7 -10.59 7.76 11.23
CA GLY A 7 -11.72 7.77 12.15
C GLY A 7 -11.72 6.63 13.19
N THR A 8 -10.81 5.65 13.08
CA THR A 8 -10.74 4.54 14.05
C THR A 8 -10.06 4.94 15.35
N ASP A 9 -9.13 5.87 15.31
CA ASP A 9 -8.36 6.37 16.46
C ASP A 9 -8.32 7.91 16.53
N ASP A 10 -9.16 8.57 15.75
CA ASP A 10 -9.27 10.04 15.65
C ASP A 10 -7.92 10.74 15.40
N SER A 11 -6.99 10.06 14.75
CA SER A 11 -5.65 10.57 14.49
C SER A 11 -5.50 11.12 13.08
N SER A 12 -4.68 12.18 12.96
CA SER A 12 -4.35 12.78 11.68
C SER A 12 -2.89 12.56 11.31
N LEU A 13 -2.66 12.25 10.05
CA LEU A 13 -1.33 12.05 9.49
C LEU A 13 -1.02 13.14 8.46
N PRO A 14 -0.10 14.09 8.74
CA PRO A 14 0.32 15.10 7.78
C PRO A 14 1.12 14.51 6.63
N TYR A 15 1.04 15.13 5.44
CA TYR A 15 1.77 14.68 4.23
C TYR A 15 3.27 14.47 4.46
N GLY A 16 3.95 15.40 5.14
CA GLY A 16 5.38 15.28 5.40
C GLY A 16 5.73 14.07 6.27
N LYS A 17 4.87 13.73 7.24
CA LYS A 17 5.05 12.55 8.09
C LYS A 17 4.73 11.27 7.32
N LEU A 18 3.64 11.26 6.53
CA LEU A 18 3.28 10.15 5.64
C LEU A 18 4.45 9.81 4.72
N LEU A 19 5.01 10.81 4.03
CA LEU A 19 6.14 10.65 3.12
C LEU A 19 7.37 10.07 3.84
N ALA A 20 7.73 10.64 4.99
CA ALA A 20 8.91 10.19 5.75
C ALA A 20 8.79 8.72 6.20
N VAL A 21 7.60 8.33 6.71
CA VAL A 21 7.33 6.95 7.12
C VAL A 21 7.34 6.01 5.94
N ALA A 22 6.68 6.39 4.82
CA ALA A 22 6.66 5.57 3.61
C ALA A 22 8.05 5.32 3.04
N ILE A 23 8.92 6.35 3.00
CA ILE A 23 10.30 6.21 2.55
C ILE A 23 11.12 5.32 3.49
N ALA A 24 10.98 5.49 4.80
CA ALA A 24 11.70 4.67 5.76
C ALA A 24 11.27 3.19 5.67
N LEU A 25 9.95 2.94 5.61
CA LEU A 25 9.37 1.61 5.50
C LEU A 25 9.73 0.93 4.17
N SER A 26 9.80 1.68 3.07
CA SER A 26 10.16 1.14 1.76
C SER A 26 11.54 0.48 1.74
N LYS A 27 12.47 0.97 2.56
CA LYS A 27 13.81 0.38 2.69
C LYS A 27 13.78 -0.99 3.37
N GLU A 28 12.95 -1.13 4.40
CA GLU A 28 12.76 -2.42 5.07
C GLU A 28 12.06 -3.43 4.16
N ILE A 29 11.07 -2.97 3.40
CA ILE A 29 10.39 -3.81 2.39
C ILE A 29 11.39 -4.32 1.35
N ARG A 30 12.29 -3.47 0.84
CA ARG A 30 13.32 -3.89 -0.11
C ARG A 30 14.27 -4.93 0.43
N ARG A 31 14.59 -4.85 1.74
CA ARG A 31 15.49 -5.80 2.40
C ARG A 31 14.84 -7.13 2.71
N SER A 32 13.52 -7.14 2.86
CA SER A 32 12.77 -8.31 3.31
C SER A 32 12.50 -9.33 2.19
N THR A 33 12.46 -8.90 0.93
CA THR A 33 12.15 -9.76 -0.21
C THR A 33 12.76 -9.26 -1.52
N ASP A 34 13.15 -10.19 -2.39
CA ASP A 34 13.55 -9.92 -3.77
C ASP A 34 12.38 -10.02 -4.76
N LYS A 35 11.23 -10.52 -4.31
CA LYS A 35 10.03 -10.64 -5.15
C LYS A 35 9.53 -9.26 -5.60
N LYS A 36 8.89 -9.23 -6.79
CA LYS A 36 8.32 -7.98 -7.34
C LYS A 36 7.10 -7.50 -6.59
N ARG A 37 6.30 -8.42 -6.06
CA ARG A 37 5.02 -8.14 -5.41
C ARG A 37 5.10 -8.37 -3.91
N VAL A 38 4.35 -7.56 -3.15
CA VAL A 38 4.25 -7.66 -1.69
C VAL A 38 2.78 -7.68 -1.30
N GLY A 39 2.39 -8.68 -0.52
CA GLY A 39 1.04 -8.80 0.00
C GLY A 39 0.74 -7.73 1.06
N ILE A 40 -0.47 -7.22 1.07
CA ILE A 40 -0.97 -6.31 2.10
C ILE A 40 -2.27 -6.90 2.65
N ILE A 41 -2.31 -7.13 3.97
CA ILE A 41 -3.47 -7.66 4.68
C ILE A 41 -3.79 -6.68 5.80
N LEU A 42 -4.47 -5.59 5.45
CA LEU A 42 -4.81 -4.50 6.37
C LEU A 42 -6.23 -4.00 6.09
N PRO A 43 -6.93 -3.51 7.11
CA PRO A 43 -8.19 -2.84 6.93
C PRO A 43 -7.99 -1.47 6.26
N PRO A 44 -9.07 -0.84 5.74
CA PRO A 44 -9.03 0.55 5.30
C PRO A 44 -8.57 1.45 6.45
N GLY A 45 -7.85 2.52 6.12
CA GLY A 45 -7.30 3.47 7.08
C GLY A 45 -5.86 3.87 6.77
N LYS A 46 -5.25 4.62 7.67
CA LYS A 46 -3.89 5.15 7.51
C LYS A 46 -2.82 4.06 7.31
N GLY A 47 -2.98 2.90 7.97
CA GLY A 47 -2.03 1.78 7.86
C GLY A 47 -2.03 1.17 6.47
N GLY A 48 -3.21 0.90 5.89
CA GLY A 48 -3.35 0.36 4.55
C GLY A 48 -2.81 1.31 3.48
N LEU A 49 -3.17 2.60 3.56
CA LEU A 49 -2.64 3.61 2.65
C LEU A 49 -1.11 3.72 2.73
N LEU A 50 -0.56 3.79 3.95
CA LEU A 50 0.88 3.87 4.17
C LEU A 50 1.61 2.66 3.60
N ALA A 51 1.07 1.45 3.79
CA ALA A 51 1.65 0.22 3.27
C ALA A 51 1.71 0.23 1.73
N ASN A 52 0.62 0.60 1.07
CA ASN A 52 0.58 0.71 -0.40
C ASN A 52 1.63 1.70 -0.92
N ILE A 53 1.71 2.91 -0.37
CA ILE A 53 2.69 3.93 -0.77
C ILE A 53 4.13 3.43 -0.50
N ALA A 54 4.38 2.78 0.64
CA ALA A 54 5.70 2.27 0.98
C ALA A 54 6.15 1.14 0.03
N VAL A 55 5.24 0.27 -0.40
CA VAL A 55 5.53 -0.78 -1.40
C VAL A 55 5.88 -0.15 -2.74
N LEU A 56 5.13 0.85 -3.20
CA LEU A 56 5.43 1.60 -4.43
C LEU A 56 6.79 2.30 -4.34
N PHE A 57 7.13 2.94 -3.21
CA PHE A 57 8.44 3.55 -2.99
C PHE A 57 9.58 2.51 -2.88
N ALA A 58 9.25 1.26 -2.58
CA ALA A 58 10.19 0.15 -2.68
C ALA A 58 10.45 -0.30 -4.12
N ASN A 59 9.84 0.31 -5.13
CA ASN A 59 9.78 -0.16 -6.52
C ASN A 59 9.22 -1.58 -6.62
N LYS A 60 8.20 -1.88 -5.80
CA LYS A 60 7.49 -3.14 -5.77
C LYS A 60 6.00 -2.89 -5.98
N ILE A 61 5.26 -3.95 -6.20
CA ILE A 61 3.85 -3.92 -6.58
C ILE A 61 3.02 -4.33 -5.37
N PRO A 62 2.14 -3.46 -4.83
CA PRO A 62 1.24 -3.81 -3.75
C PRO A 62 0.13 -4.74 -4.25
N VAL A 63 -0.14 -5.78 -3.46
CA VAL A 63 -1.22 -6.73 -3.67
C VAL A 63 -2.10 -6.77 -2.43
N ASN A 64 -3.24 -6.08 -2.47
CA ASN A 64 -4.17 -6.07 -1.36
C ASN A 64 -4.99 -7.36 -1.36
N LEU A 65 -4.77 -8.21 -0.34
CA LEU A 65 -5.46 -9.50 -0.21
C LEU A 65 -6.80 -9.33 0.50
N ASN A 66 -7.78 -10.06 0.01
CA ASN A 66 -9.12 -10.09 0.61
C ASN A 66 -9.12 -10.94 1.90
N PHE A 67 -9.18 -10.30 3.05
CA PHE A 67 -9.22 -10.97 4.36
C PHE A 67 -10.59 -11.56 4.73
N THR A 68 -11.59 -11.44 3.84
CA THR A 68 -12.91 -12.09 4.00
C THR A 68 -13.11 -13.26 3.04
N ALA A 69 -12.12 -13.55 2.19
CA ALA A 69 -12.17 -14.65 1.24
C ALA A 69 -11.93 -16.02 1.90
N SER A 70 -12.32 -17.09 1.21
CA SER A 70 -12.03 -18.46 1.67
C SER A 70 -10.52 -18.74 1.67
N GLN A 71 -10.11 -19.77 2.42
CA GLN A 71 -8.71 -20.18 2.49
C GLN A 71 -8.15 -20.51 1.10
N GLU A 72 -8.90 -21.26 0.31
CA GLU A 72 -8.50 -21.68 -1.04
C GLU A 72 -8.28 -20.47 -1.96
N ALA A 73 -9.16 -19.46 -1.84
CA ALA A 73 -9.05 -18.24 -2.63
C ALA A 73 -7.81 -17.41 -2.23
N VAL A 74 -7.52 -17.33 -0.93
CA VAL A 74 -6.33 -16.62 -0.44
C VAL A 74 -5.06 -17.34 -0.88
N GLU A 75 -4.98 -18.66 -0.72
CA GLU A 75 -3.84 -19.46 -1.15
C GLU A 75 -3.62 -19.38 -2.66
N SER A 76 -4.70 -19.40 -3.44
CA SER A 76 -4.63 -19.22 -4.89
C SER A 76 -4.08 -17.83 -5.25
N ALA A 77 -4.56 -16.77 -4.59
CA ALA A 77 -4.06 -15.41 -4.82
C ALA A 77 -2.57 -15.27 -4.47
N ILE A 78 -2.12 -15.88 -3.37
CA ILE A 78 -0.71 -15.90 -2.94
C ILE A 78 0.16 -16.58 -4.01
N ARG A 79 -0.27 -17.75 -4.51
CA ARG A 79 0.45 -18.46 -5.57
C ARG A 79 0.50 -17.67 -6.88
N GLN A 80 -0.64 -17.16 -7.35
CA GLN A 80 -0.73 -16.40 -8.60
C GLN A 80 0.11 -15.11 -8.57
N ALA A 81 0.15 -14.44 -7.43
CA ALA A 81 0.91 -13.21 -7.27
C ALA A 81 2.39 -13.44 -6.91
N ASP A 82 2.82 -14.69 -6.68
CA ASP A 82 4.18 -15.06 -6.26
C ASP A 82 4.63 -14.30 -5.00
N LEU A 83 3.78 -14.29 -3.96
CA LEU A 83 4.03 -13.56 -2.71
C LEU A 83 4.82 -14.39 -1.71
N ASP A 84 5.79 -13.75 -1.05
CA ASP A 84 6.57 -14.33 0.04
C ASP A 84 6.59 -13.46 1.31
N LYS A 85 6.19 -12.17 1.21
CA LYS A 85 6.10 -11.25 2.35
C LYS A 85 4.78 -10.50 2.36
N PHE A 86 4.27 -10.25 3.58
CA PHE A 86 2.95 -9.70 3.81
C PHE A 86 2.99 -8.60 4.87
N ILE A 87 2.57 -7.40 4.51
CA ILE A 87 2.46 -6.28 5.44
C ILE A 87 1.12 -6.38 6.16
N THR A 88 1.18 -6.38 7.49
CA THR A 88 -0.01 -6.42 8.35
C THR A 88 0.26 -5.74 9.69
N ALA A 89 -0.69 -5.86 10.63
CA ALA A 89 -0.68 -5.28 11.94
C ALA A 89 -1.02 -6.32 13.01
N ASP A 90 -0.27 -6.39 14.12
CA ASP A 90 -0.53 -7.31 15.24
C ASP A 90 -2.00 -7.27 15.73
N PRO A 91 -2.63 -6.07 15.96
CA PRO A 91 -4.02 -6.00 16.35
C PRO A 91 -4.97 -6.58 15.30
N PHE A 92 -4.62 -6.46 14.03
CA PHE A 92 -5.45 -6.98 12.95
C PHE A 92 -5.37 -8.52 12.86
N VAL A 93 -4.18 -9.08 13.02
CA VAL A 93 -3.97 -10.54 13.09
C VAL A 93 -4.83 -11.15 14.20
N ARG A 94 -4.87 -10.51 15.37
CA ARG A 94 -5.69 -10.97 16.51
C ARG A 94 -7.19 -10.80 16.29
N LYS A 95 -7.59 -9.77 15.51
CA LYS A 95 -9.00 -9.46 15.23
C LYS A 95 -9.63 -10.43 14.23
N VAL A 96 -8.83 -11.03 13.35
CA VAL A 96 -9.30 -11.95 12.29
C VAL A 96 -8.56 -13.29 12.40
N PRO A 97 -8.76 -14.05 13.49
CA PRO A 97 -8.03 -15.30 13.73
C PRO A 97 -8.37 -16.41 12.73
N THR A 98 -9.53 -16.33 12.10
CA THR A 98 -10.00 -17.31 11.10
C THR A 98 -9.37 -17.14 9.72
N PHE A 99 -8.66 -16.04 9.48
CA PHE A 99 -7.95 -15.84 8.22
C PHE A 99 -6.75 -16.80 8.16
N PRO A 100 -6.45 -17.40 6.99
CA PRO A 100 -5.31 -18.30 6.82
C PRO A 100 -3.99 -17.52 6.77
N TRP A 101 -3.55 -17.07 7.95
CA TRP A 101 -2.35 -16.24 8.07
C TRP A 101 -1.10 -16.97 7.58
N PRO A 102 -0.28 -16.35 6.75
CA PRO A 102 1.05 -16.84 6.42
C PRO A 102 1.92 -17.01 7.68
N PRO A 103 3.00 -17.81 7.61
CA PRO A 103 3.93 -17.96 8.72
C PRO A 103 4.43 -16.62 9.25
N THR A 104 4.58 -16.48 10.58
CA THR A 104 4.97 -15.22 11.24
C THR A 104 6.27 -14.62 10.69
N ARG A 105 7.20 -15.46 10.23
CA ARG A 105 8.48 -15.03 9.59
C ARG A 105 8.26 -14.28 8.27
N ASP A 106 7.10 -14.44 7.66
CA ASP A 106 6.74 -13.82 6.39
C ASP A 106 5.86 -12.58 6.59
N LEU A 107 5.47 -12.31 7.84
CA LEU A 107 4.70 -11.13 8.20
C LEU A 107 5.60 -9.94 8.55
N LEU A 108 5.39 -8.83 7.85
CA LEU A 108 5.98 -7.53 8.13
C LEU A 108 5.01 -6.74 9.02
N LEU A 109 5.19 -6.88 10.34
CA LEU A 109 4.32 -6.28 11.35
C LEU A 109 4.66 -4.81 11.55
N ILE A 110 3.76 -3.92 11.19
CA ILE A 110 3.97 -2.45 11.22
C ILE A 110 4.35 -1.99 12.63
N GLU A 111 3.73 -2.51 13.67
CA GLU A 111 3.99 -2.14 15.06
C GLU A 111 5.41 -2.50 15.53
N ARG A 112 6.03 -3.50 14.92
CA ARG A 112 7.41 -3.89 15.21
C ARG A 112 8.42 -3.09 14.37
N ILE A 113 8.06 -2.82 13.11
CA ILE A 113 8.95 -2.12 12.18
C ILE A 113 9.03 -0.63 12.50
N ILE A 114 7.89 0.06 12.71
CA ILE A 114 7.87 1.52 12.90
C ILE A 114 8.75 1.99 14.05
N PRO A 115 8.73 1.38 15.26
CA PRO A 115 9.64 1.77 16.33
C PRO A 115 11.12 1.60 15.96
N ALA A 116 11.48 0.50 15.28
CA ALA A 116 12.84 0.22 14.87
C ALA A 116 13.39 1.23 13.85
N ILE A 117 12.53 1.72 12.95
CA ILE A 117 12.92 2.69 11.91
C ILE A 117 12.68 4.16 12.32
N LYS A 118 12.29 4.43 13.57
CA LYS A 118 12.00 5.80 14.04
C LYS A 118 13.12 6.82 13.77
N PRO A 119 14.42 6.51 13.95
CA PRO A 119 15.50 7.43 13.58
C PRO A 119 15.54 7.74 12.08
N ALA A 120 15.25 6.74 11.23
CA ALA A 120 15.18 6.93 9.79
C ALA A 120 13.98 7.82 9.40
N ILE A 121 12.83 7.64 10.06
CA ILE A 121 11.64 8.49 9.85
C ILE A 121 11.98 9.95 10.16
N THR A 122 12.61 10.23 11.32
CA THR A 122 12.99 11.60 11.69
C THR A 122 13.93 12.20 10.66
N ARG A 123 14.95 11.45 10.22
CA ARG A 123 15.88 11.90 9.18
C ARG A 123 15.15 12.22 7.88
N TRP A 124 14.28 11.34 7.39
CA TRP A 124 13.55 11.57 6.15
C TRP A 124 12.54 12.71 6.26
N PHE A 125 11.96 12.93 7.44
CA PHE A 125 11.10 14.08 7.68
C PHE A 125 11.86 15.40 7.56
N LEU A 126 13.08 15.48 8.10
CA LEU A 126 13.94 16.66 7.95
C LEU A 126 14.39 16.85 6.50
N VAL A 127 14.84 15.79 5.85
CA VAL A 127 15.27 15.82 4.44
C VAL A 127 14.13 16.27 3.54
N SER A 128 12.91 15.78 3.75
CA SER A 128 11.74 16.16 2.95
C SER A 128 11.33 17.64 3.11
N LYS A 129 11.71 18.28 4.21
CA LYS A 129 11.51 19.72 4.40
C LYS A 129 12.58 20.59 3.74
N LEU A 130 13.78 20.07 3.58
CA LEU A 130 14.93 20.80 3.06
C LEU A 130 15.10 20.63 1.55
N LEU A 131 14.73 19.47 1.01
CA LEU A 131 14.91 19.18 -0.42
C LEU A 131 13.63 19.47 -1.22
N PRO A 132 13.75 20.06 -2.41
CA PRO A 132 12.62 20.19 -3.32
C PRO A 132 12.20 18.81 -3.87
N THR A 133 10.96 18.71 -4.30
CA THR A 133 10.33 17.44 -4.73
C THR A 133 11.12 16.72 -5.82
N TRP A 134 11.69 17.45 -6.79
CA TRP A 134 12.51 16.88 -7.85
C TRP A 134 13.79 16.21 -7.32
N ALA A 135 14.46 16.83 -6.35
CA ALA A 135 15.66 16.27 -5.72
C ALA A 135 15.34 15.01 -4.90
N LEU A 136 14.19 15.00 -4.19
CA LEU A 136 13.69 13.82 -3.48
C LEU A 136 13.39 12.68 -4.46
N SER A 137 12.73 12.94 -5.58
CA SER A 137 12.41 11.91 -6.57
C SER A 137 13.67 11.29 -7.18
N LEU A 138 14.70 12.10 -7.44
CA LEU A 138 15.99 11.64 -7.93
C LEU A 138 16.72 10.79 -6.86
N LEU A 139 16.76 11.27 -5.61
CA LEU A 139 17.39 10.57 -4.50
C LEU A 139 16.76 9.20 -4.22
N LEU A 140 15.45 9.13 -4.36
CA LEU A 140 14.68 7.90 -4.16
C LEU A 140 14.64 7.00 -5.41
N LYS A 141 15.22 7.46 -6.53
CA LYS A 141 15.21 6.76 -7.82
C LYS A 141 13.78 6.43 -8.30
N LEU A 142 12.84 7.34 -8.02
CA LEU A 142 11.44 7.19 -8.44
C LEU A 142 11.23 7.59 -9.90
N HIS A 143 12.19 8.30 -10.49
CA HIS A 143 12.08 8.77 -11.85
C HIS A 143 12.60 7.72 -12.83
N LYS A 144 11.68 7.00 -13.46
CA LYS A 144 11.96 6.14 -14.62
C LYS A 144 11.14 6.66 -15.79
N SER A 145 11.79 7.01 -16.88
CA SER A 145 11.10 7.31 -18.14
C SER A 145 10.40 6.03 -18.63
N GLY A 146 9.15 6.15 -19.05
CA GLY A 146 8.40 5.03 -19.64
C GLY A 146 7.62 4.13 -18.65
N CYS A 147 7.64 4.42 -17.35
CA CYS A 147 6.99 3.57 -16.34
C CYS A 147 5.45 3.57 -16.35
N GLY A 148 4.81 4.31 -17.26
CA GLY A 148 3.34 4.35 -17.35
C GLY A 148 2.69 2.99 -17.58
N ASP A 149 3.37 2.11 -18.29
CA ASP A 149 2.90 0.77 -18.64
C ASP A 149 3.41 -0.31 -17.67
N ASP A 150 4.24 0.07 -16.68
CA ASP A 150 4.65 -0.81 -15.60
C ASP A 150 3.45 -1.14 -14.69
N GLU A 151 3.43 -2.34 -14.13
CA GLU A 151 2.40 -2.78 -13.17
C GLU A 151 2.45 -1.94 -11.90
N ALA A 152 1.33 -1.30 -11.57
CA ALA A 152 1.18 -0.46 -10.37
C ALA A 152 0.57 -1.23 -9.20
N THR A 153 -0.35 -2.15 -9.47
CA THR A 153 -1.01 -2.99 -8.47
C THR A 153 -1.59 -4.23 -9.12
N LEU A 154 -1.72 -5.31 -8.37
CA LEU A 154 -2.46 -6.51 -8.77
C LEU A 154 -3.71 -6.61 -7.91
N LEU A 155 -4.87 -6.65 -8.54
CA LEU A 155 -6.16 -6.81 -7.89
C LEU A 155 -6.73 -8.21 -8.17
N PHE A 156 -7.32 -8.83 -7.16
CA PHE A 156 -8.02 -10.09 -7.33
C PHE A 156 -9.53 -9.87 -7.39
N THR A 157 -10.16 -10.39 -8.42
CA THR A 157 -11.61 -10.40 -8.58
C THR A 157 -12.17 -11.77 -8.25
N SER A 158 -13.41 -11.82 -7.73
CA SER A 158 -14.16 -13.08 -7.59
C SER A 158 -14.45 -13.64 -8.97
N GLY A 159 -13.70 -14.66 -9.41
CA GLY A 159 -13.98 -15.33 -10.68
C GLY A 159 -15.33 -16.04 -10.64
N SER A 160 -16.04 -16.07 -11.75
CA SER A 160 -17.29 -16.82 -11.91
C SER A 160 -17.11 -18.34 -11.72
N SER A 161 -15.88 -18.83 -11.78
CA SER A 161 -15.48 -20.23 -11.57
C SER A 161 -15.03 -20.55 -10.13
N GLY A 162 -15.18 -19.60 -9.18
CA GLY A 162 -14.76 -19.78 -7.78
C GLY A 162 -13.30 -19.44 -7.49
N GLU A 163 -12.41 -19.53 -8.47
CA GLU A 163 -11.00 -19.16 -8.31
C GLU A 163 -10.80 -17.65 -8.58
N PRO A 164 -10.09 -16.92 -7.70
CA PRO A 164 -9.84 -15.51 -7.92
C PRO A 164 -8.94 -15.31 -9.15
N LYS A 165 -9.26 -14.30 -9.96
CA LYS A 165 -8.46 -13.91 -11.12
C LYS A 165 -7.65 -12.66 -10.79
N GLY A 166 -6.33 -12.75 -10.94
CA GLY A 166 -5.43 -11.61 -10.80
C GLY A 166 -5.50 -10.69 -12.03
N VAL A 167 -5.82 -9.41 -11.79
CA VAL A 167 -5.89 -8.35 -12.81
C VAL A 167 -4.77 -7.35 -12.54
N PRO A 168 -3.69 -7.35 -13.33
CA PRO A 168 -2.65 -6.35 -13.20
C PRO A 168 -3.13 -5.00 -13.75
N LEU A 169 -2.98 -3.95 -12.98
CA LEU A 169 -3.23 -2.57 -13.40
C LEU A 169 -1.91 -1.83 -13.52
N THR A 170 -1.75 -1.10 -14.63
CA THR A 170 -0.57 -0.27 -14.85
C THR A 170 -0.73 1.10 -14.18
N HIS A 171 0.39 1.82 -13.99
CA HIS A 171 0.35 3.21 -13.51
C HIS A 171 -0.54 4.09 -14.40
N ARG A 172 -0.52 3.86 -15.71
CA ARG A 172 -1.37 4.57 -16.68
C ARG A 172 -2.86 4.31 -16.44
N ASN A 173 -3.23 3.04 -16.17
CA ASN A 173 -4.64 2.70 -15.88
C ASN A 173 -5.13 3.43 -14.63
N VAL A 174 -4.35 3.40 -13.54
CA VAL A 174 -4.71 4.06 -12.28
C VAL A 174 -4.82 5.57 -12.47
N LEU A 175 -3.80 6.20 -13.08
CA LEU A 175 -3.79 7.65 -13.29
C LEU A 175 -4.90 8.11 -14.23
N ALA A 176 -5.20 7.36 -15.30
CA ALA A 176 -6.31 7.68 -16.20
C ALA A 176 -7.63 7.68 -15.44
N ASN A 177 -7.87 6.68 -14.59
CA ASN A 177 -9.08 6.61 -13.77
C ASN A 177 -9.18 7.80 -12.79
N VAL A 178 -8.09 8.13 -12.10
CA VAL A 178 -8.04 9.29 -11.19
C VAL A 178 -8.31 10.60 -11.94
N CYS A 179 -7.73 10.79 -13.12
CA CYS A 179 -7.99 11.98 -13.95
C CYS A 179 -9.45 12.07 -14.41
N GLN A 180 -10.01 10.97 -14.90
CA GLN A 180 -11.42 10.90 -15.33
C GLN A 180 -12.39 11.22 -14.18
N PHE A 181 -12.15 10.61 -13.01
CA PHE A 181 -12.93 10.84 -11.81
C PHE A 181 -12.83 12.31 -11.35
N GLY A 182 -11.62 12.83 -11.26
CA GLY A 182 -11.37 14.22 -10.84
C GLY A 182 -12.00 15.25 -11.78
N THR A 183 -11.91 15.02 -13.09
CA THR A 183 -12.52 15.89 -14.10
C THR A 183 -14.05 15.83 -14.03
N ARG A 184 -14.62 14.62 -13.87
CA ARG A 184 -16.09 14.45 -13.83
C ARG A 184 -16.71 15.08 -12.61
N LEU A 185 -16.06 15.01 -11.45
CA LEU A 185 -16.58 15.54 -10.19
C LEU A 185 -16.17 16.98 -9.90
N SER A 186 -15.29 17.58 -10.71
CA SER A 186 -14.81 18.95 -10.50
C SER A 186 -14.34 19.19 -9.07
N LEU A 187 -13.58 18.25 -8.50
CA LEU A 187 -13.18 18.28 -7.09
C LEU A 187 -12.35 19.53 -6.78
N PRO A 188 -12.70 20.29 -5.72
CA PRO A 188 -11.87 21.41 -5.26
C PRO A 188 -10.52 20.91 -4.72
N LYS A 189 -9.48 21.78 -4.76
CA LYS A 189 -8.12 21.42 -4.32
C LYS A 189 -8.02 20.95 -2.87
N ASN A 190 -8.99 21.28 -2.04
CA ASN A 190 -9.08 20.91 -0.62
C ASN A 190 -10.17 19.86 -0.34
N ALA A 191 -10.67 19.18 -1.38
CA ALA A 191 -11.65 18.12 -1.20
C ALA A 191 -11.09 16.99 -0.32
N GLY A 192 -11.93 16.52 0.59
CA GLY A 192 -11.70 15.28 1.33
C GLY A 192 -12.45 14.14 0.68
N ILE A 193 -11.82 12.97 0.60
CA ILE A 193 -12.45 11.75 0.11
C ILE A 193 -12.59 10.79 1.29
N LEU A 194 -13.83 10.30 1.50
CA LEU A 194 -14.09 9.28 2.52
C LEU A 194 -13.67 7.90 1.98
N GLY A 195 -12.54 7.38 2.47
CA GLY A 195 -12.03 6.05 2.13
C GLY A 195 -12.55 4.99 3.09
N SER A 196 -13.85 4.65 3.01
CA SER A 196 -14.47 3.64 3.88
C SER A 196 -14.45 2.22 3.30
N LEU A 197 -14.19 2.10 1.99
CA LEU A 197 -14.18 0.79 1.33
C LEU A 197 -12.85 0.07 1.55
N PRO A 198 -12.88 -1.28 1.68
CA PRO A 198 -11.67 -2.07 1.68
C PRO A 198 -10.84 -1.83 0.41
N LEU A 199 -9.52 -1.91 0.52
CA LEU A 199 -8.61 -1.79 -0.64
C LEU A 199 -8.65 -3.04 -1.56
N PHE A 200 -9.53 -3.95 -1.27
CA PHE A 200 -9.96 -5.09 -2.09
C PHE A 200 -11.50 -5.22 -1.97
N PRO A 201 -12.22 -5.69 -2.94
CA PRO A 201 -11.93 -5.79 -4.37
C PRO A 201 -11.79 -4.39 -4.99
N SER A 202 -11.65 -4.33 -6.31
CA SER A 202 -11.31 -3.15 -7.11
C SER A 202 -12.05 -1.83 -6.82
N PHE A 203 -13.07 -1.83 -5.98
CA PHE A 203 -13.87 -0.65 -5.66
C PHE A 203 -13.23 0.29 -4.64
N GLY A 204 -12.25 -0.18 -3.87
CA GLY A 204 -11.60 0.60 -2.81
C GLY A 204 -10.18 1.09 -3.16
N CYS A 205 -9.69 0.78 -4.35
CA CYS A 205 -8.35 1.16 -4.81
C CYS A 205 -8.35 2.43 -5.64
#